data_71f47be341f1f998e787fd3e0e434ed9
#
_entry.id   71f47be341f1f998e787fd3e0e434ed9
#
_cell.length_a   1.000
_cell.length_b   1.000
_cell.length_c   1.000
_cell.angle_alpha   90.00
_cell.angle_beta   90.00
_cell.angle_gamma   90.00
#
_symmetry.space_group_name_H-M   'P 1'
#
loop_
_entity.id
_entity.type
_entity.pdbx_description
1 polymer ?
#
loop_
_entity_poly.entity_id
_entity_poly.type
_entity_poly.pdbx_seq_one_letter_code
_entity_poly.pdbx_strand_id
1 'polypeptide(L)'
;MAFAAVFSIVVLVHEFGHFIIARKAGVKVYEFSIGFPFSPKVLTLFRNKETEFTLRLLPLGGFVSFSKEEDGGADDLFKASYLNRVLIMSAGPLSNIVFAFLVLVPVFILGRQLLITEAVLASAKTVWLILSGTVVVIFNFFSGNGSWEGLAGPVGIAVVAGQAASKGLWSLIYFTAILSMSLGVMNLVPLPALDGGHIFMLLIEAVRKKPLSLKTYQAVNLIGLSIFLILTVLVTYKDIIKLIA
;
A
#
# COMPACT_ATOMS: atom_id res chain seq x y z
N MET A 1 18.64 2.85 -7.10
CA MET A 1 17.86 2.05 -8.07
C MET A 1 17.02 0.96 -7.40
N ALA A 2 17.59 0.08 -6.53
CA ALA A 2 16.85 -1.02 -5.88
C ALA A 2 15.58 -0.58 -5.13
N PHE A 3 15.67 0.48 -4.33
CA PHE A 3 14.52 1.04 -3.60
C PHE A 3 13.36 1.42 -4.54
N ALA A 4 13.65 2.17 -5.59
CA ALA A 4 12.62 2.61 -6.54
C ALA A 4 11.91 1.42 -7.21
N ALA A 5 12.67 0.40 -7.63
CA ALA A 5 12.11 -0.80 -8.24
C ALA A 5 11.22 -1.58 -7.25
N VAL A 6 11.74 -1.84 -6.04
CA VAL A 6 11.00 -2.56 -4.98
C VAL A 6 9.74 -1.81 -4.60
N PHE A 7 9.84 -0.50 -4.33
CA PHE A 7 8.71 0.33 -3.94
C PHE A 7 7.64 0.38 -5.02
N SER A 8 8.04 0.56 -6.29
CA SER A 8 7.09 0.56 -7.42
C SER A 8 6.37 -0.79 -7.55
N ILE A 9 7.07 -1.92 -7.44
CA ILE A 9 6.44 -3.24 -7.50
C ILE A 9 5.40 -3.39 -6.38
N VAL A 10 5.76 -3.03 -5.16
CA VAL A 10 4.88 -3.21 -3.98
C VAL A 10 3.63 -2.34 -4.09
N VAL A 11 3.77 -1.08 -4.54
CA VAL A 11 2.61 -0.19 -4.75
C VAL A 11 1.77 -0.65 -5.94
N LEU A 12 2.39 -1.07 -7.04
CA LEU A 12 1.63 -1.59 -8.20
C LEU A 12 0.80 -2.83 -7.87
N VAL A 13 1.33 -3.74 -7.04
CA VAL A 13 0.57 -4.90 -6.54
C VAL A 13 -0.64 -4.45 -5.71
N HIS A 14 -0.45 -3.45 -4.88
CA HIS A 14 -1.51 -2.85 -4.08
C HIS A 14 -2.62 -2.26 -4.96
N GLU A 15 -2.27 -1.37 -5.88
CA GLU A 15 -3.20 -0.73 -6.80
C GLU A 15 -3.90 -1.75 -7.71
N PHE A 16 -3.18 -2.80 -8.11
CA PHE A 16 -3.76 -3.88 -8.90
C PHE A 16 -4.82 -4.67 -8.15
N GLY A 17 -4.70 -4.80 -6.82
CA GLY A 17 -5.75 -5.34 -5.97
C GLY A 17 -7.04 -4.54 -6.07
N HIS A 18 -6.98 -3.23 -5.87
CA HIS A 18 -8.13 -2.32 -6.03
C HIS A 18 -8.74 -2.42 -7.42
N PHE A 19 -7.90 -2.36 -8.45
CA PHE A 19 -8.30 -2.43 -9.84
C PHE A 19 -9.10 -3.70 -10.16
N ILE A 20 -8.59 -4.89 -9.80
CA ILE A 20 -9.27 -6.16 -10.10
C ILE A 20 -10.64 -6.23 -9.43
N ILE A 21 -10.71 -5.90 -8.15
CA ILE A 21 -11.96 -6.02 -7.40
C ILE A 21 -12.96 -4.96 -7.84
N ALA A 22 -12.54 -3.74 -8.13
CA ALA A 22 -13.40 -2.70 -8.69
C ALA A 22 -14.03 -3.15 -10.02
N ARG A 23 -13.21 -3.68 -10.95
CA ARG A 23 -13.67 -4.22 -12.22
C ARG A 23 -14.67 -5.36 -12.06
N LYS A 24 -14.42 -6.29 -11.12
CA LYS A 24 -15.34 -7.39 -10.81
C LYS A 24 -16.64 -6.90 -10.18
N ALA A 25 -16.58 -5.84 -9.37
CA ALA A 25 -17.75 -5.21 -8.76
C ALA A 25 -18.57 -4.32 -9.72
N GLY A 26 -18.13 -4.17 -10.98
CA GLY A 26 -18.78 -3.31 -11.97
C GLY A 26 -18.52 -1.82 -11.76
N VAL A 27 -17.56 -1.45 -10.91
CA VAL A 27 -17.14 -0.06 -10.71
C VAL A 27 -16.19 0.34 -11.83
N LYS A 28 -16.44 1.49 -12.42
CA LYS A 28 -15.60 2.01 -13.50
C LYS A 28 -14.26 2.47 -12.96
N VAL A 29 -13.20 2.03 -13.64
CA VAL A 29 -11.84 2.50 -13.40
C VAL A 29 -11.42 3.27 -14.66
N TYR A 30 -11.14 4.55 -14.50
CA TYR A 30 -10.79 5.42 -15.62
C TYR A 30 -9.29 5.43 -15.90
N GLU A 31 -8.46 5.40 -14.87
CA GLU A 31 -7.01 5.36 -15.02
C GLU A 31 -6.39 4.33 -14.08
N PHE A 32 -5.44 3.55 -14.59
CA PHE A 32 -4.47 2.77 -13.84
C PHE A 32 -3.08 3.30 -14.21
N SER A 33 -2.42 3.94 -13.26
CA SER A 33 -1.17 4.62 -13.54
C SER A 33 0.02 4.00 -12.82
N ILE A 34 1.13 3.90 -13.57
CA ILE A 34 2.46 3.67 -12.99
C ILE A 34 3.08 5.05 -12.77
N GLY A 35 3.22 5.43 -11.50
CA GLY A 35 3.80 6.70 -11.08
C GLY A 35 2.90 7.52 -10.18
N PHE A 36 3.46 8.60 -9.65
CA PHE A 36 2.83 9.42 -8.63
C PHE A 36 1.68 10.27 -9.20
N PRO A 37 0.50 10.33 -8.54
CA PRO A 37 -0.71 10.95 -9.11
C PRO A 37 -0.55 12.44 -9.48
N PHE A 38 0.27 13.18 -8.73
CA PHE A 38 0.51 14.61 -9.00
C PHE A 38 1.63 14.88 -10.00
N SER A 39 2.26 13.84 -10.58
CA SER A 39 3.26 14.01 -11.62
C SER A 39 2.62 14.03 -13.01
N PRO A 40 3.19 14.77 -13.99
CA PRO A 40 2.65 14.82 -15.33
C PRO A 40 2.57 13.43 -15.99
N LYS A 41 1.49 13.18 -16.73
CA LYS A 41 1.34 12.00 -17.59
C LYS A 41 2.33 12.12 -18.77
N VAL A 42 3.20 11.13 -18.90
CA VAL A 42 4.20 11.08 -19.97
C VAL A 42 3.68 10.28 -21.15
N LEU A 43 3.08 9.12 -20.89
CA LEU A 43 2.67 8.19 -21.93
C LEU A 43 1.41 7.44 -21.53
N THR A 44 0.48 7.28 -22.46
CA THR A 44 -0.58 6.26 -22.39
C THR A 44 -0.03 4.99 -23.03
N LEU A 45 0.13 3.94 -22.22
CA LEU A 45 0.67 2.64 -22.69
C LEU A 45 -0.35 1.94 -23.59
N PHE A 46 -1.59 1.85 -23.12
CA PHE A 46 -2.72 1.30 -23.87
C PHE A 46 -4.03 1.67 -23.15
N ARG A 47 -5.14 1.47 -23.88
CA ARG A 47 -6.50 1.62 -23.32
C ARG A 47 -7.24 0.30 -23.44
N ASN A 48 -7.86 -0.14 -22.35
CA ASN A 48 -8.71 -1.33 -22.34
C ASN A 48 -10.13 -0.94 -21.85
N LYS A 49 -11.07 -0.91 -22.78
CA LYS A 49 -12.43 -0.40 -22.57
C LYS A 49 -12.39 1.06 -22.08
N GLU A 50 -12.78 1.29 -20.82
CA GLU A 50 -12.84 2.63 -20.20
C GLU A 50 -11.57 3.00 -19.44
N THR A 51 -10.65 2.03 -19.21
CA THR A 51 -9.43 2.24 -18.41
C THR A 51 -8.26 2.62 -19.29
N GLU A 52 -7.64 3.75 -19.02
CA GLU A 52 -6.33 4.12 -19.56
C GLU A 52 -5.21 3.59 -18.64
N PHE A 53 -4.26 2.88 -19.25
CA PHE A 53 -3.03 2.49 -18.56
C PHE A 53 -1.94 3.49 -18.91
N THR A 54 -1.42 4.20 -17.89
CA THR A 54 -0.55 5.36 -18.09
C THR A 54 0.78 5.22 -17.38
N LEU A 55 1.78 5.91 -17.90
CA LEU A 55 3.08 6.10 -17.25
C LEU A 55 3.25 7.59 -16.95
N ARG A 56 3.63 7.90 -15.72
CA ARG A 56 3.87 9.27 -15.26
C ARG A 56 5.35 9.54 -15.05
N LEU A 57 5.72 10.83 -15.03
CA LEU A 57 7.12 11.29 -14.99
C LEU A 57 7.89 10.78 -13.78
N LEU A 58 7.23 10.68 -12.61
CA LEU A 58 7.82 10.10 -11.41
C LEU A 58 7.29 8.66 -11.25
N PRO A 59 8.00 7.64 -11.76
CA PRO A 59 7.55 6.25 -11.74
C PRO A 59 7.76 5.62 -10.35
N LEU A 60 7.46 6.36 -9.29
CA LEU A 60 7.51 5.92 -7.90
C LEU A 60 6.08 5.67 -7.43
N GLY A 61 5.69 4.38 -7.38
CA GLY A 61 4.35 3.98 -6.99
C GLY A 61 3.37 3.84 -8.16
N GLY A 62 2.08 3.99 -7.86
CA GLY A 62 0.97 3.91 -8.78
C GLY A 62 -0.29 4.48 -8.17
N PHE A 63 -1.38 4.54 -8.94
CA PHE A 63 -2.71 4.83 -8.42
C PHE A 63 -3.80 4.31 -9.36
N VAL A 64 -4.98 4.14 -8.80
CA VAL A 64 -6.21 3.82 -9.51
C VAL A 64 -7.18 4.98 -9.37
N SER A 65 -7.70 5.52 -10.49
CA SER A 65 -8.72 6.56 -10.49
C SER A 65 -10.10 6.01 -10.79
N PHE A 66 -11.05 6.32 -9.92
CA PHE A 66 -12.47 6.02 -10.06
C PHE A 66 -13.29 7.23 -10.53
N SER A 67 -12.65 8.37 -10.75
CA SER A 67 -13.24 9.59 -11.26
C SER A 67 -12.64 10.00 -12.60
N LYS A 68 -13.43 10.61 -13.46
CA LYS A 68 -12.95 11.20 -14.70
C LYS A 68 -12.51 12.63 -14.43
N GLU A 69 -11.25 12.97 -14.76
CA GLU A 69 -10.67 14.30 -14.46
C GLU A 69 -11.51 15.46 -15.06
N GLU A 70 -12.19 15.22 -16.19
CA GLU A 70 -12.90 16.25 -16.94
C GLU A 70 -14.28 16.64 -16.36
N ASP A 71 -14.89 15.78 -15.54
CA ASP A 71 -16.32 15.94 -15.20
C ASP A 71 -16.58 16.60 -13.84
N GLY A 72 -15.56 16.85 -13.00
CA GLY A 72 -15.78 17.25 -11.58
C GLY A 72 -16.77 16.30 -10.88
N GLY A 73 -17.01 15.14 -11.51
CA GLY A 73 -18.05 14.18 -11.20
C GLY A 73 -17.77 13.39 -9.95
N ALA A 74 -18.82 12.95 -9.30
CA ALA A 74 -18.74 12.06 -8.17
C ALA A 74 -17.99 10.79 -8.59
N ASP A 75 -16.98 10.44 -7.81
CA ASP A 75 -16.24 9.21 -7.90
C ASP A 75 -17.20 8.01 -7.99
N ASP A 76 -17.08 7.20 -9.03
CA ASP A 76 -17.98 6.06 -9.27
C ASP A 76 -17.91 5.02 -8.14
N LEU A 77 -16.85 5.05 -7.34
CA LEU A 77 -16.72 4.27 -6.12
C LEU A 77 -17.85 4.61 -5.12
N PHE A 78 -18.22 5.90 -4.97
CA PHE A 78 -19.29 6.30 -4.04
C PHE A 78 -20.68 5.85 -4.49
N LYS A 79 -20.86 5.52 -5.77
CA LYS A 79 -22.12 4.97 -6.32
C LYS A 79 -22.25 3.46 -6.07
N ALA A 80 -21.14 2.79 -5.74
CA ALA A 80 -21.11 1.35 -5.48
C ALA A 80 -21.80 1.00 -4.16
N SER A 81 -22.31 -0.24 -4.08
CA SER A 81 -22.89 -0.76 -2.84
C SER A 81 -21.84 -0.75 -1.70
N TYR A 82 -22.33 -0.65 -0.47
CA TYR A 82 -21.49 -0.66 0.72
C TYR A 82 -20.48 -1.83 0.72
N LEU A 83 -20.97 -3.03 0.44
CA LEU A 83 -20.12 -4.23 0.41
C LEU A 83 -19.02 -4.13 -0.66
N ASN A 84 -19.38 -3.66 -1.86
CA ASN A 84 -18.40 -3.48 -2.95
C ASN A 84 -17.33 -2.46 -2.56
N ARG A 85 -17.71 -1.36 -1.92
CA ARG A 85 -16.75 -0.34 -1.43
C ARG A 85 -15.77 -0.95 -0.41
N VAL A 86 -16.27 -1.73 0.55
CA VAL A 86 -15.43 -2.42 1.54
C VAL A 86 -14.49 -3.42 0.85
N LEU A 87 -15.00 -4.24 -0.08
CA LEU A 87 -14.19 -5.21 -0.82
C LEU A 87 -13.10 -4.53 -1.65
N ILE A 88 -13.43 -3.42 -2.32
CA ILE A 88 -12.46 -2.67 -3.13
C ILE A 88 -11.36 -2.09 -2.22
N MET A 89 -11.72 -1.42 -1.12
CA MET A 89 -10.75 -0.83 -0.20
C MET A 89 -9.88 -1.87 0.50
N SER A 90 -10.40 -3.05 0.78
CA SER A 90 -9.61 -4.14 1.38
C SER A 90 -8.69 -4.83 0.39
N ALA A 91 -8.97 -4.74 -0.92
CA ALA A 91 -8.29 -5.53 -1.94
C ALA A 91 -6.81 -5.14 -2.13
N GLY A 92 -6.48 -3.85 -2.04
CA GLY A 92 -5.09 -3.37 -2.09
C GLY A 92 -4.23 -3.99 -0.99
N PRO A 93 -4.57 -3.77 0.28
CA PRO A 93 -3.87 -4.37 1.40
C PRO A 93 -3.76 -5.89 1.34
N LEU A 94 -4.86 -6.57 1.02
CA LEU A 94 -4.89 -8.03 0.92
C LEU A 94 -4.02 -8.55 -0.22
N SER A 95 -3.98 -7.87 -1.37
CA SER A 95 -3.11 -8.27 -2.49
C SER A 95 -1.64 -8.19 -2.11
N ASN A 96 -1.23 -7.21 -1.30
CA ASN A 96 0.14 -7.12 -0.78
C ASN A 96 0.49 -8.27 0.16
N ILE A 97 -0.44 -8.68 1.01
CA ILE A 97 -0.25 -9.81 1.92
C ILE A 97 -0.12 -11.13 1.12
N VAL A 98 -1.02 -11.34 0.15
CA VAL A 98 -0.98 -12.51 -0.73
C VAL A 98 0.29 -12.53 -1.56
N PHE A 99 0.68 -11.40 -2.16
CA PHE A 99 1.91 -11.28 -2.93
C PHE A 99 3.14 -11.61 -2.07
N ALA A 100 3.22 -11.07 -0.85
CA ALA A 100 4.32 -11.38 0.06
C ALA A 100 4.42 -12.88 0.35
N PHE A 101 3.29 -13.55 0.63
CA PHE A 101 3.26 -15.00 0.82
C PHE A 101 3.77 -15.75 -0.41
N LEU A 102 3.24 -15.41 -1.59
CA LEU A 102 3.61 -16.06 -2.85
C LEU A 102 5.09 -15.86 -3.21
N VAL A 103 5.67 -14.71 -2.88
CA VAL A 103 7.08 -14.40 -3.12
C VAL A 103 7.99 -15.10 -2.11
N LEU A 104 7.57 -15.24 -0.85
CA LEU A 104 8.35 -15.92 0.18
C LEU A 104 8.57 -17.41 -0.11
N VAL A 105 7.58 -18.08 -0.72
CA VAL A 105 7.71 -19.52 -1.03
C VAL A 105 8.94 -19.82 -1.91
N PRO A 106 9.11 -19.23 -3.10
CA PRO A 106 10.33 -19.44 -3.91
C PRO A 106 11.61 -18.95 -3.22
N VAL A 107 11.54 -17.89 -2.41
CA VAL A 107 12.71 -17.43 -1.62
C VAL A 107 13.17 -18.53 -0.65
N PHE A 108 12.25 -19.21 -0.01
CA PHE A 108 12.62 -20.28 0.92
C PHE A 108 13.03 -21.57 0.20
N ILE A 109 12.43 -21.90 -0.96
CA ILE A 109 12.84 -23.06 -1.76
C ILE A 109 14.23 -22.82 -2.36
N LEU A 110 14.41 -21.74 -3.10
CA LEU A 110 15.61 -21.51 -3.92
C LEU A 110 16.71 -20.79 -3.14
N GLY A 111 16.33 -19.89 -2.23
CA GLY A 111 17.30 -19.13 -1.43
C GLY A 111 17.78 -19.86 -0.17
N ARG A 112 16.95 -20.71 0.43
CA ARG A 112 17.26 -21.48 1.65
C ARG A 112 17.27 -23.00 1.45
N GLN A 113 17.01 -23.47 0.22
CA GLN A 113 17.00 -24.90 -0.16
C GLN A 113 16.04 -25.75 0.70
N LEU A 114 14.90 -25.18 1.10
CA LEU A 114 13.89 -25.92 1.85
C LEU A 114 13.02 -26.76 0.90
N LEU A 115 12.45 -27.85 1.42
CA LEU A 115 11.41 -28.61 0.74
C LEU A 115 10.15 -27.74 0.56
N ILE A 116 9.34 -28.03 -0.45
CA ILE A 116 8.12 -27.25 -0.76
C ILE A 116 7.21 -27.10 0.47
N THR A 117 6.96 -28.18 1.19
CA THR A 117 6.11 -28.16 2.39
C THR A 117 6.68 -27.28 3.50
N GLU A 118 7.98 -27.36 3.73
CA GLU A 118 8.69 -26.54 4.71
C GLU A 118 8.70 -25.07 4.31
N ALA A 119 8.90 -24.78 3.02
CA ALA A 119 8.88 -23.42 2.48
C ALA A 119 7.50 -22.76 2.63
N VAL A 120 6.42 -23.49 2.35
CA VAL A 120 5.05 -23.02 2.54
C VAL A 120 4.77 -22.71 4.03
N LEU A 121 5.14 -23.63 4.93
CA LEU A 121 4.99 -23.42 6.36
C LEU A 121 5.84 -22.26 6.88
N ALA A 122 7.09 -22.14 6.43
CA ALA A 122 7.97 -21.04 6.78
C ALA A 122 7.42 -19.69 6.27
N SER A 123 6.86 -19.66 5.06
CA SER A 123 6.22 -18.48 4.49
C SER A 123 4.99 -18.07 5.31
N ALA A 124 4.11 -19.01 5.63
CA ALA A 124 2.92 -18.76 6.46
C ALA A 124 3.31 -18.26 7.86
N LYS A 125 4.33 -18.85 8.48
CA LYS A 125 4.87 -18.41 9.78
C LYS A 125 5.46 -17.01 9.70
N THR A 126 6.20 -16.70 8.65
CA THR A 126 6.78 -15.37 8.44
C THR A 126 5.68 -14.32 8.28
N VAL A 127 4.67 -14.61 7.45
CA VAL A 127 3.47 -13.77 7.27
C VAL A 127 2.80 -13.52 8.62
N TRP A 128 2.54 -14.56 9.39
CA TRP A 128 1.92 -14.43 10.72
C TRP A 128 2.75 -13.59 11.69
N LEU A 129 4.06 -13.80 11.74
CA LEU A 129 4.96 -13.04 12.62
C LEU A 129 4.98 -11.54 12.27
N ILE A 130 4.97 -11.21 10.98
CA ILE A 130 4.96 -9.80 10.56
C ILE A 130 3.60 -9.17 10.85
N LEU A 131 2.49 -9.87 10.53
CA LEU A 131 1.14 -9.40 10.84
C LEU A 131 1.00 -9.11 12.34
N SER A 132 1.28 -10.09 13.18
CA SER A 132 1.16 -9.96 14.63
C SER A 132 2.11 -8.92 15.20
N GLY A 133 3.37 -8.91 14.74
CA GLY A 133 4.37 -7.93 15.16
C GLY A 133 3.98 -6.50 14.80
N THR A 134 3.48 -6.27 13.57
CA THR A 134 3.04 -4.94 13.15
C THR A 134 1.83 -4.47 13.97
N VAL A 135 0.87 -5.35 14.26
CA VAL A 135 -0.27 -5.02 15.13
C VAL A 135 0.21 -4.62 16.53
N VAL A 136 1.17 -5.36 17.11
CA VAL A 136 1.74 -5.04 18.42
C VAL A 136 2.47 -3.69 18.40
N VAL A 137 3.25 -3.40 17.36
CA VAL A 137 3.94 -2.10 17.22
C VAL A 137 2.95 -0.96 17.15
N ILE A 138 1.88 -1.10 16.33
CA ILE A 138 0.82 -0.10 16.20
C ILE A 138 0.12 0.10 17.56
N PHE A 139 -0.25 -1.00 18.24
CA PHE A 139 -0.90 -0.92 19.54
C PHE A 139 -0.03 -0.20 20.57
N ASN A 140 1.26 -0.55 20.67
CA ASN A 140 2.20 0.10 21.57
C ASN A 140 2.37 1.59 21.26
N PHE A 141 2.39 1.96 19.97
CA PHE A 141 2.48 3.36 19.57
C PHE A 141 1.29 4.18 20.07
N PHE A 142 0.06 3.68 19.88
CA PHE A 142 -1.15 4.36 20.37
C PHE A 142 -1.33 4.29 21.89
N SER A 143 -0.74 3.30 22.55
CA SER A 143 -0.77 3.18 24.02
C SER A 143 0.27 4.05 24.74
N GLY A 144 1.07 4.83 24.00
CA GLY A 144 2.13 5.67 24.55
C GLY A 144 3.42 4.93 24.92
N ASN A 145 3.48 3.62 24.68
CA ASN A 145 4.65 2.77 24.94
C ASN A 145 5.51 2.55 23.67
N GLY A 146 5.17 3.25 22.58
CA GLY A 146 5.85 3.11 21.28
C GLY A 146 7.21 3.80 21.28
N SER A 147 8.21 3.12 20.72
CA SER A 147 9.51 3.71 20.44
C SER A 147 9.55 4.24 19.00
N TRP A 148 10.01 5.47 18.85
CA TRP A 148 10.27 6.08 17.55
C TRP A 148 11.50 5.47 16.86
N GLU A 149 12.35 4.74 17.59
CA GLU A 149 13.59 4.17 17.08
C GLU A 149 13.36 3.10 16.02
N GLY A 150 12.29 2.32 16.18
CA GLY A 150 11.93 1.24 15.24
C GLY A 150 11.26 1.70 13.93
N LEU A 151 10.85 2.96 13.83
CA LEU A 151 10.21 3.47 12.62
C LEU A 151 11.28 3.85 11.59
N ALA A 152 11.16 3.33 10.38
CA ALA A 152 11.96 3.71 9.23
C ALA A 152 11.13 4.57 8.27
N GLY A 153 11.66 5.72 7.89
CA GLY A 153 11.11 6.56 6.85
C GLY A 153 11.61 6.16 5.45
N PRO A 154 11.27 6.93 4.41
CA PRO A 154 11.67 6.63 3.04
C PRO A 154 13.19 6.47 2.88
N VAL A 155 13.99 7.25 3.60
CA VAL A 155 15.45 7.17 3.55
C VAL A 155 15.95 5.90 4.22
N GLY A 156 15.44 5.55 5.39
CA GLY A 156 15.79 4.30 6.08
C GLY A 156 15.43 3.06 5.24
N ILE A 157 14.23 3.06 4.64
CA ILE A 157 13.79 1.98 3.75
C ILE A 157 14.71 1.89 2.52
N ALA A 158 15.14 3.02 1.95
CA ALA A 158 16.06 3.04 0.80
C ALA A 158 17.44 2.47 1.16
N VAL A 159 17.96 2.77 2.35
CA VAL A 159 19.21 2.20 2.87
C VAL A 159 19.09 0.67 3.02
N VAL A 160 18.02 0.18 3.67
CA VAL A 160 17.80 -1.26 3.84
C VAL A 160 17.62 -1.97 2.49
N ALA A 161 16.92 -1.36 1.53
CA ALA A 161 16.80 -1.88 0.17
C ALA A 161 18.17 -2.00 -0.53
N GLY A 162 19.05 -1.00 -0.36
CA GLY A 162 20.42 -1.02 -0.86
C GLY A 162 21.25 -2.15 -0.23
N GLN A 163 21.15 -2.30 1.08
CA GLN A 163 21.81 -3.39 1.82
C GLN A 163 21.29 -4.78 1.41
N ALA A 164 19.98 -4.90 1.18
CA ALA A 164 19.41 -6.14 0.68
C ALA A 164 19.92 -6.48 -0.72
N ALA A 165 19.99 -5.47 -1.61
CA ALA A 165 20.53 -5.64 -2.96
C ALA A 165 22.01 -6.06 -2.97
N SER A 166 22.83 -5.49 -2.08
CA SER A 166 24.26 -5.85 -1.96
C SER A 166 24.48 -7.28 -1.46
N LYS A 167 23.53 -7.84 -0.70
CA LYS A 167 23.56 -9.24 -0.24
C LYS A 167 23.09 -10.25 -1.30
N GLY A 168 22.62 -9.78 -2.46
CA GLY A 168 22.21 -10.61 -3.57
C GLY A 168 20.70 -10.66 -3.80
N LEU A 169 20.32 -11.31 -4.90
CA LEU A 169 18.96 -11.32 -5.44
C LEU A 169 17.92 -11.86 -4.43
N TRP A 170 18.21 -12.97 -3.76
CA TRP A 170 17.26 -13.58 -2.82
C TRP A 170 17.00 -12.69 -1.60
N SER A 171 18.00 -11.96 -1.14
CA SER A 171 17.87 -10.98 -0.06
C SER A 171 16.97 -9.82 -0.48
N LEU A 172 17.13 -9.32 -1.71
CA LEU A 172 16.28 -8.24 -2.24
C LEU A 172 14.84 -8.69 -2.43
N ILE A 173 14.61 -9.91 -2.96
CA ILE A 173 13.25 -10.46 -3.13
C ILE A 173 12.60 -10.70 -1.75
N TYR A 174 13.35 -11.22 -0.78
CA TYR A 174 12.88 -11.36 0.60
C TYR A 174 12.47 -10.01 1.19
N PHE A 175 13.32 -8.99 1.05
CA PHE A 175 13.02 -7.63 1.49
C PHE A 175 11.75 -7.07 0.81
N THR A 176 11.56 -7.33 -0.50
CA THR A 176 10.37 -6.92 -1.25
C THR A 176 9.10 -7.54 -0.64
N ALA A 177 9.14 -8.82 -0.28
CA ALA A 177 8.02 -9.49 0.37
C ALA A 177 7.71 -8.88 1.74
N ILE A 178 8.74 -8.62 2.57
CA ILE A 178 8.57 -7.99 3.88
C ILE A 178 7.97 -6.58 3.75
N LEU A 179 8.49 -5.77 2.82
CA LEU A 179 7.98 -4.42 2.58
C LEU A 179 6.54 -4.44 2.08
N SER A 180 6.20 -5.36 1.17
CA SER A 180 4.83 -5.55 0.68
C SER A 180 3.87 -5.89 1.82
N MET A 181 4.25 -6.83 2.67
CA MET A 181 3.47 -7.21 3.85
C MET A 181 3.24 -6.01 4.77
N SER A 182 4.33 -5.29 5.10
CA SER A 182 4.27 -4.12 5.99
C SER A 182 3.36 -3.03 5.42
N LEU A 183 3.45 -2.76 4.12
CA LEU A 183 2.58 -1.81 3.44
C LEU A 183 1.11 -2.27 3.50
N GLY A 184 0.84 -3.55 3.24
CA GLY A 184 -0.52 -4.11 3.33
C GLY A 184 -1.12 -3.95 4.73
N VAL A 185 -0.36 -4.29 5.78
CA VAL A 185 -0.84 -4.16 7.16
C VAL A 185 -1.04 -2.69 7.55
N MET A 186 -0.10 -1.81 7.21
CA MET A 186 -0.21 -0.38 7.49
C MET A 186 -1.45 0.24 6.82
N ASN A 187 -1.75 -0.17 5.58
CA ASN A 187 -2.94 0.32 4.88
C ASN A 187 -4.26 -0.22 5.46
N LEU A 188 -4.25 -1.27 6.29
CA LEU A 188 -5.44 -1.71 7.03
C LEU A 188 -5.68 -0.94 8.34
N VAL A 189 -4.70 -0.13 8.79
CA VAL A 189 -4.86 0.69 9.99
C VAL A 189 -5.94 1.74 9.77
N PRO A 190 -6.86 1.99 10.73
CA PRO A 190 -7.95 2.95 10.60
C PRO A 190 -7.45 4.41 10.71
N LEU A 191 -6.46 4.76 9.89
CA LEU A 191 -5.92 6.11 9.79
C LEU A 191 -6.46 6.79 8.54
N PRO A 192 -6.86 8.09 8.62
CA PRO A 192 -7.24 8.85 7.45
C PRO A 192 -6.14 8.82 6.37
N ALA A 193 -6.53 8.92 5.12
CA ALA A 193 -5.68 8.80 3.93
C ALA A 193 -5.15 7.38 3.62
N LEU A 194 -5.43 6.37 4.45
CA LEU A 194 -5.17 4.97 4.16
C LEU A 194 -6.48 4.22 3.85
N ASP A 195 -6.39 3.04 3.23
CA ASP A 195 -7.58 2.23 2.91
C ASP A 195 -8.37 1.83 4.16
N GLY A 196 -7.67 1.51 5.25
CA GLY A 196 -8.27 1.23 6.55
C GLY A 196 -9.08 2.41 7.10
N GLY A 197 -8.65 3.64 6.83
CA GLY A 197 -9.42 4.84 7.14
C GLY A 197 -10.70 4.94 6.32
N HIS A 198 -10.66 4.60 5.04
CA HIS A 198 -11.86 4.50 4.18
C HIS A 198 -12.80 3.40 4.67
N ILE A 199 -12.28 2.21 5.02
CA ILE A 199 -13.06 1.12 5.62
C ILE A 199 -13.71 1.57 6.93
N PHE A 200 -12.97 2.29 7.78
CA PHE A 200 -13.49 2.83 9.03
C PHE A 200 -14.62 3.85 8.82
N MET A 201 -14.47 4.75 7.84
CA MET A 201 -15.54 5.67 7.45
C MET A 201 -16.79 4.92 6.96
N LEU A 202 -16.61 3.84 6.19
CA LEU A 202 -17.69 2.97 5.77
C LEU A 202 -18.39 2.29 6.95
N LEU A 203 -17.67 1.84 7.96
CA LEU A 203 -18.26 1.30 9.19
C LEU A 203 -19.12 2.35 9.92
N ILE A 204 -18.67 3.59 9.98
CA ILE A 204 -19.46 4.70 10.53
C ILE A 204 -20.75 4.91 9.72
N GLU A 205 -20.70 4.88 8.39
CA GLU A 205 -21.89 4.95 7.52
C GLU A 205 -22.88 3.83 7.83
N ALA A 206 -22.38 2.59 7.99
CA ALA A 206 -23.21 1.43 8.31
C ALA A 206 -23.94 1.58 9.64
N VAL A 207 -23.24 2.02 10.68
CA VAL A 207 -23.84 2.27 12.02
C VAL A 207 -24.87 3.40 11.97
N ARG A 208 -24.54 4.49 11.27
CA ARG A 208 -25.43 5.65 11.11
C ARG A 208 -26.59 5.41 10.15
N LYS A 209 -26.54 4.36 9.34
CA LYS A 209 -27.50 4.06 8.24
C LYS A 209 -27.68 5.25 7.28
N LYS A 210 -26.68 6.10 7.15
CA LYS A 210 -26.67 7.28 6.27
C LYS A 210 -25.26 7.48 5.71
N PRO A 211 -25.11 7.75 4.40
CA PRO A 211 -23.80 8.02 3.82
C PRO A 211 -23.20 9.30 4.41
N LEU A 212 -21.88 9.33 4.51
CA LEU A 212 -21.13 10.55 4.80
C LEU A 212 -21.10 11.46 3.57
N SER A 213 -21.05 12.76 3.79
CA SER A 213 -20.95 13.70 2.68
C SER A 213 -19.54 13.63 2.03
N LEU A 214 -19.48 13.92 0.72
CA LEU A 214 -18.21 14.00 0.02
C LEU A 214 -17.26 14.99 0.68
N LYS A 215 -17.77 16.12 1.18
CA LYS A 215 -16.99 17.13 1.93
C LYS A 215 -16.36 16.53 3.19
N THR A 216 -17.10 15.67 3.91
CA THR A 216 -16.57 14.98 5.09
C THR A 216 -15.43 14.04 4.73
N TYR A 217 -15.58 13.24 3.66
CA TYR A 217 -14.52 12.37 3.15
C TYR A 217 -13.27 13.16 2.77
N GLN A 218 -13.43 14.24 2.01
CA GLN A 218 -12.32 15.08 1.59
C GLN A 218 -11.61 15.74 2.77
N ALA A 219 -12.37 16.26 3.76
CA ALA A 219 -11.79 16.88 4.94
C ALA A 219 -11.00 15.87 5.79
N VAL A 220 -11.57 14.68 6.03
CA VAL A 220 -10.89 13.61 6.79
C VAL A 220 -9.62 13.16 6.08
N ASN A 221 -9.68 12.96 4.75
CA ASN A 221 -8.51 12.57 3.97
C ASN A 221 -7.43 13.66 3.95
N LEU A 222 -7.81 14.93 3.84
CA LEU A 222 -6.85 16.04 3.86
C LEU A 222 -6.13 16.13 5.20
N ILE A 223 -6.85 16.00 6.32
CA ILE A 223 -6.26 15.95 7.66
C ILE A 223 -5.31 14.78 7.78
N GLY A 224 -5.74 13.59 7.37
CA GLY A 224 -4.90 12.38 7.41
C GLY A 224 -3.64 12.50 6.57
N LEU A 225 -3.77 13.02 5.35
CA LEU A 225 -2.63 13.25 4.46
C LEU A 225 -1.65 14.26 5.08
N SER A 226 -2.16 15.33 5.71
CA SER A 226 -1.32 16.33 6.37
C SER A 226 -0.52 15.70 7.52
N ILE A 227 -1.18 14.91 8.38
CA ILE A 227 -0.53 14.19 9.48
C ILE A 227 0.52 13.22 8.93
N PHE A 228 0.17 12.44 7.89
CA PHE A 228 1.08 11.49 7.26
C PHE A 228 2.33 12.18 6.69
N LEU A 229 2.16 13.32 6.02
CA LEU A 229 3.29 14.10 5.47
C LEU A 229 4.19 14.64 6.57
N ILE A 230 3.62 15.19 7.66
CA ILE A 230 4.40 15.67 8.81
C ILE A 230 5.20 14.52 9.43
N LEU A 231 4.57 13.38 9.68
CA LEU A 231 5.25 12.20 10.22
C LEU A 231 6.36 11.72 9.27
N THR A 232 6.10 11.69 7.97
CA THR A 232 7.10 11.30 6.96
C THR A 232 8.32 12.22 7.01
N VAL A 233 8.12 13.54 7.11
CA VAL A 233 9.22 14.51 7.23
C VAL A 233 10.01 14.28 8.53
N LEU A 234 9.32 14.11 9.66
CA LEU A 234 9.98 13.88 10.96
C LEU A 234 10.81 12.60 10.98
N VAL A 235 10.25 11.49 10.46
CA VAL A 235 10.96 10.21 10.41
C VAL A 235 12.11 10.26 9.40
N THR A 236 11.92 10.94 8.25
CA THR A 236 13.00 11.15 7.27
C THR A 236 14.15 11.96 7.86
N TYR A 237 13.85 13.03 8.61
CA TYR A 237 14.86 13.82 9.32
C TYR A 237 15.66 12.95 10.31
N LYS A 238 14.96 12.11 11.09
CA LYS A 238 15.61 11.15 12.00
C LYS A 238 16.51 10.17 11.25
N ASP A 239 16.04 9.61 10.12
CA ASP A 239 16.83 8.69 9.30
C ASP A 239 18.13 9.33 8.82
N ILE A 240 18.07 10.59 8.36
CA ILE A 240 19.23 11.34 7.88
C ILE A 240 20.22 11.58 9.01
N ILE A 241 19.76 12.01 10.20
CA ILE A 241 20.65 12.19 11.35
C ILE A 241 21.35 10.88 11.71
N LYS A 242 20.63 9.75 11.72
CA LYS A 242 21.20 8.45 12.02
C LYS A 242 22.25 7.98 11.01
N LEU A 243 22.20 8.50 9.77
CA LEU A 243 23.19 8.19 8.73
C LEU A 243 24.47 9.04 8.83
N ILE A 244 24.39 10.22 9.46
CA ILE A 244 25.49 11.18 9.57
C ILE A 244 26.24 11.03 10.92
N ALA A 245 25.53 10.59 11.96
CA ALA A 245 26.09 10.32 13.27
C ALA A 245 26.82 8.98 13.34
#